data_e3bdaba9ec0b58db8fc9b16c62b8f369
#
_entry.id   e3bdaba9ec0b58db8fc9b16c62b8f369
#
_cell.length_a   1.000
_cell.length_b   1.000
_cell.length_c   1.000
_cell.angle_alpha   90.00
_cell.angle_beta   90.00
_cell.angle_gamma   90.00
#
_symmetry.space_group_name_H-M   'P 1'
#
loop_
_entity.id
_entity.type
_entity.pdbx_description
1 polymer ?
#
loop_
_entity_poly.entity_id
_entity_poly.type
_entity_poly.pdbx_seq_one_letter_code
_entity_poly.pdbx_strand_id
1 'polypeptide(L)'
;VNRRFDAVVRRIAPGSRQQPQLHSLPDVDLVVPLSATTSAVDNLPVSTWAWVGVIAFIAVVLLFDLFVLHRDAHVIGFREAAISSAAYVSIGLAFGLVVWWYLGSEASAVYYAGFVVEKSLSVDNVFVWAVIFAYFATPPQFQHRVLFWGVFGALVMRAIFIVVGAELLDRFDWMVFIFGTILLITGVQLARHRGSAKLDLEKSRVMRAARRLVPSTDEYHGHRFRIKQAGKWVATPLFFVLIAVEFTDLIFAIDSVPAILAITTNTWIVFAANAFALIGLRALYFLLAGLVRRFKYLDIGLAILLVWVGAKMYYQGFTDDKVPIAISLPTIVLIVGTAIAISLWTTRNESRDELPGA
;
A
#
# COMPACT_ATOMS: atom_id res chain seq x y z
N VAL A 1 -52.68 -29.38 -8.28
CA VAL A 1 -52.32 -30.82 -8.24
C VAL A 1 -51.60 -31.20 -6.95
N ASN A 2 -51.60 -30.36 -5.90
CA ASN A 2 -50.77 -30.65 -4.68
C ASN A 2 -51.53 -30.65 -3.36
N ARG A 3 -52.85 -31.02 -3.37
CA ARG A 3 -53.67 -31.17 -2.13
C ARG A 3 -54.16 -32.60 -1.82
N ARG A 4 -53.73 -33.61 -2.57
CA ARG A 4 -54.17 -35.01 -2.32
C ARG A 4 -53.07 -35.95 -1.78
N PHE A 5 -51.86 -35.50 -1.58
CA PHE A 5 -50.79 -36.35 -1.01
C PHE A 5 -50.68 -36.29 0.52
N ASP A 6 -51.13 -35.21 1.16
CA ASP A 6 -51.05 -35.02 2.62
C ASP A 6 -52.09 -35.82 3.45
N ALA A 7 -53.10 -36.36 2.79
CA ALA A 7 -54.16 -37.09 3.48
C ALA A 7 -53.88 -38.61 3.69
N VAL A 8 -52.90 -39.18 2.98
CA VAL A 8 -52.60 -40.60 3.05
C VAL A 8 -51.50 -40.93 4.09
N VAL A 9 -50.66 -40.01 4.45
CA VAL A 9 -49.55 -40.23 5.38
C VAL A 9 -49.98 -40.21 6.86
N ARG A 10 -51.17 -39.70 7.19
CA ARG A 10 -51.64 -39.56 8.58
C ARG A 10 -52.37 -40.82 9.15
N ARG A 11 -52.40 -41.96 8.45
CA ARG A 11 -53.20 -43.12 8.91
C ARG A 11 -52.40 -44.37 9.28
N ILE A 12 -51.08 -44.33 9.36
CA ILE A 12 -50.30 -45.48 9.79
C ILE A 12 -49.24 -45.05 10.83
N ALA A 13 -49.64 -44.89 12.07
CA ALA A 13 -48.76 -45.03 13.21
C ALA A 13 -49.50 -45.36 14.48
N PRO A 14 -49.32 -46.56 15.05
CA PRO A 14 -49.68 -46.85 16.40
C PRO A 14 -48.48 -46.76 17.33
N GLY A 15 -48.66 -46.21 18.51
CA GLY A 15 -47.95 -46.65 19.72
C GLY A 15 -46.77 -45.80 20.16
N SER A 16 -47.11 -44.93 21.10
CA SER A 16 -46.22 -44.28 22.05
C SER A 16 -45.16 -45.21 22.66
N ARG A 17 -43.87 -44.92 22.45
CA ARG A 17 -42.82 -45.18 23.42
C ARG A 17 -42.08 -43.90 23.71
N GLN A 18 -42.15 -43.48 24.98
CA GLN A 18 -41.31 -42.44 25.55
C GLN A 18 -39.83 -42.81 25.34
N GLN A 19 -39.14 -42.08 24.51
CA GLN A 19 -37.68 -42.06 24.49
C GLN A 19 -37.18 -41.06 25.53
N PRO A 20 -36.12 -41.38 26.28
CA PRO A 20 -35.52 -40.43 27.22
C PRO A 20 -34.96 -39.25 26.46
N GLN A 21 -35.24 -38.04 26.96
CA GLN A 21 -34.64 -36.81 26.50
C GLN A 21 -33.11 -36.91 26.69
N LEU A 22 -32.38 -37.21 25.61
CA LEU A 22 -30.97 -36.87 25.55
C LEU A 22 -30.92 -35.30 25.53
N HIS A 23 -30.35 -34.76 26.61
CA HIS A 23 -29.92 -33.38 26.64
C HIS A 23 -29.16 -33.08 25.36
N SER A 24 -29.76 -32.28 24.50
CA SER A 24 -29.09 -31.63 23.38
C SER A 24 -27.93 -30.84 23.95
N LEU A 25 -26.71 -31.33 23.83
CA LEU A 25 -25.53 -30.52 23.87
C LEU A 25 -25.74 -29.41 22.83
N PRO A 26 -25.49 -28.14 23.12
CA PRO A 26 -25.54 -27.15 22.11
C PRO A 26 -24.55 -27.56 21.03
N ASP A 27 -25.04 -27.72 19.81
CA ASP A 27 -24.19 -27.81 18.62
C ASP A 27 -23.35 -26.55 18.63
N VAL A 28 -22.15 -26.69 19.11
CA VAL A 28 -21.11 -25.65 18.93
C VAL A 28 -20.73 -25.75 17.46
N ASP A 29 -21.53 -25.12 16.60
CA ASP A 29 -21.13 -24.81 15.23
C ASP A 29 -19.92 -23.88 15.29
N LEU A 30 -18.75 -24.47 15.56
CA LEU A 30 -17.46 -23.79 15.64
C LEU A 30 -16.86 -23.57 14.24
N VAL A 31 -17.69 -23.66 13.21
CA VAL A 31 -17.32 -23.28 11.84
C VAL A 31 -18.07 -21.99 11.51
N VAL A 32 -17.61 -20.89 12.07
CA VAL A 32 -17.94 -19.57 11.53
C VAL A 32 -17.40 -19.58 10.10
N PRO A 33 -18.24 -19.44 9.06
CA PRO A 33 -17.73 -19.43 7.69
C PRO A 33 -16.71 -18.28 7.58
N LEU A 34 -15.51 -18.61 7.10
CA LEU A 34 -14.39 -17.66 6.97
C LEU A 34 -14.77 -16.38 6.15
N SER A 35 -15.82 -16.46 5.34
CA SER A 35 -16.38 -15.31 4.60
C SER A 35 -17.12 -14.31 5.49
N ALA A 36 -17.72 -14.77 6.60
CA ALA A 36 -18.43 -13.89 7.55
C ALA A 36 -17.47 -12.98 8.35
N THR A 37 -16.21 -13.37 8.48
CA THR A 37 -15.22 -12.64 9.28
C THR A 37 -14.71 -11.39 8.57
N THR A 38 -14.55 -11.43 7.24
CA THR A 38 -14.04 -10.26 6.47
C THR A 38 -15.11 -9.15 6.38
N SER A 39 -16.39 -9.52 6.26
CA SER A 39 -17.51 -8.56 6.28
C SER A 39 -17.71 -7.90 7.66
N ALA A 40 -17.33 -8.61 8.73
CA ALA A 40 -17.38 -8.05 10.08
C ALA A 40 -16.36 -6.93 10.29
N VAL A 41 -15.14 -7.07 9.75
CA VAL A 41 -14.08 -6.05 9.85
C VAL A 41 -14.44 -4.77 9.09
N ASP A 42 -15.08 -4.90 7.93
CA ASP A 42 -15.46 -3.74 7.10
C ASP A 42 -16.43 -2.79 7.82
N ASN A 43 -17.32 -3.35 8.63
CA ASN A 43 -18.36 -2.61 9.35
C ASN A 43 -17.99 -2.26 10.80
N LEU A 44 -16.75 -2.49 11.24
CA LEU A 44 -16.32 -2.15 12.60
C LEU A 44 -16.45 -0.64 12.84
N PRO A 45 -17.20 -0.21 13.86
CA PRO A 45 -17.31 1.21 14.19
C PRO A 45 -15.98 1.68 14.80
N VAL A 46 -15.34 2.64 14.13
CA VAL A 46 -14.12 3.26 14.63
C VAL A 46 -14.46 4.63 15.21
N SER A 47 -14.08 4.87 16.47
CA SER A 47 -14.37 6.12 17.14
C SER A 47 -13.60 7.30 16.50
N THR A 48 -14.18 8.51 16.56
CA THR A 48 -13.49 9.73 16.12
C THR A 48 -12.16 9.94 16.85
N TRP A 49 -12.06 9.53 18.10
CA TRP A 49 -10.80 9.60 18.85
C TRP A 49 -9.71 8.69 18.30
N ALA A 50 -10.05 7.53 17.72
CA ALA A 50 -9.08 6.67 17.06
C ALA A 50 -8.53 7.33 15.77
N TRP A 51 -9.36 8.04 15.01
CA TRP A 51 -8.93 8.87 13.89
C TRP A 51 -7.98 9.98 14.33
N VAL A 52 -8.37 10.75 15.36
CA VAL A 52 -7.53 11.80 15.92
C VAL A 52 -6.20 11.23 16.43
N GLY A 53 -6.23 10.08 17.12
CA GLY A 53 -5.05 9.41 17.63
C GLY A 53 -4.07 9.01 16.53
N VAL A 54 -4.55 8.38 15.46
CA VAL A 54 -3.70 7.97 14.33
C VAL A 54 -3.12 9.19 13.60
N ILE A 55 -3.96 10.18 13.27
CA ILE A 55 -3.49 11.39 12.58
C ILE A 55 -2.48 12.16 13.43
N ALA A 56 -2.76 12.32 14.74
CA ALA A 56 -1.85 12.99 15.65
C ALA A 56 -0.52 12.23 15.79
N PHE A 57 -0.56 10.91 15.90
CA PHE A 57 0.66 10.09 15.97
C PHE A 57 1.50 10.23 14.69
N ILE A 58 0.87 10.12 13.52
CA ILE A 58 1.54 10.31 12.23
C ILE A 58 2.16 11.71 12.14
N ALA A 59 1.41 12.76 12.52
CA ALA A 59 1.91 14.13 12.54
C ALA A 59 3.12 14.28 13.46
N VAL A 60 3.07 13.72 14.69
CA VAL A 60 4.20 13.72 15.64
C VAL A 60 5.41 13.03 15.05
N VAL A 61 5.26 11.86 14.44
CA VAL A 61 6.37 11.13 13.81
C VAL A 61 6.99 11.95 12.68
N LEU A 62 6.16 12.55 11.81
CA LEU A 62 6.65 13.40 10.70
C LEU A 62 7.35 14.66 11.20
N LEU A 63 6.81 15.31 12.23
CA LEU A 63 7.43 16.50 12.84
C LEU A 63 8.74 16.13 13.54
N PHE A 64 8.77 15.01 14.27
CA PHE A 64 9.99 14.50 14.90
C PHE A 64 11.07 14.21 13.85
N ASP A 65 10.69 13.56 12.76
CA ASP A 65 11.57 13.28 11.65
C ASP A 65 12.14 14.57 11.03
N LEU A 66 11.30 15.60 10.85
CA LEU A 66 11.71 16.89 10.27
C LEU A 66 12.59 17.72 11.19
N PHE A 67 12.23 17.84 12.47
CA PHE A 67 12.85 18.79 13.40
C PHE A 67 13.97 18.19 14.23
N VAL A 68 13.98 16.88 14.44
CA VAL A 68 14.95 16.22 15.33
C VAL A 68 15.97 15.41 14.53
N LEU A 69 15.53 14.50 13.68
CA LEU A 69 16.45 13.60 12.99
C LEU A 69 17.19 14.28 11.82
N HIS A 70 16.59 15.27 11.18
CA HIS A 70 17.14 15.84 9.94
C HIS A 70 17.11 17.39 9.96
N ARG A 71 17.48 17.94 11.08
CA ARG A 71 17.57 19.40 11.26
C ARG A 71 18.61 20.03 10.33
N ASP A 72 19.77 19.37 10.19
CA ASP A 72 20.87 19.84 9.35
C ASP A 72 20.94 19.04 8.04
N ALA A 73 21.19 19.77 6.95
CA ALA A 73 21.35 19.15 5.63
C ALA A 73 22.69 18.42 5.56
N HIS A 74 22.67 17.11 5.78
CA HIS A 74 23.82 16.24 5.59
C HIS A 74 23.50 15.09 4.62
N VAL A 75 24.50 14.44 4.11
CA VAL A 75 24.36 13.25 3.29
C VAL A 75 24.09 12.07 4.20
N ILE A 76 22.88 11.50 4.11
CA ILE A 76 22.46 10.35 4.93
C ILE A 76 23.29 9.14 4.55
N GLY A 77 24.03 8.57 5.51
CA GLY A 77 24.82 7.37 5.31
C GLY A 77 23.97 6.10 5.31
N PHE A 78 24.48 5.02 4.70
CA PHE A 78 23.78 3.73 4.60
C PHE A 78 23.34 3.18 5.96
N ARG A 79 24.22 3.24 6.99
CA ARG A 79 23.91 2.75 8.33
C ARG A 79 22.76 3.54 8.99
N GLU A 80 22.78 4.84 8.86
CA GLU A 80 21.73 5.73 9.34
C GLU A 80 20.40 5.45 8.66
N ALA A 81 20.40 5.33 7.33
CA ALA A 81 19.23 4.97 6.54
C ALA A 81 18.67 3.59 6.92
N ALA A 82 19.55 2.61 7.18
CA ALA A 82 19.14 1.27 7.59
C ALA A 82 18.49 1.26 8.98
N ILE A 83 19.07 1.96 9.96
CA ILE A 83 18.50 2.07 11.31
C ILE A 83 17.16 2.80 11.28
N SER A 84 17.08 3.93 10.58
CA SER A 84 15.84 4.69 10.43
C SER A 84 14.75 3.89 9.72
N SER A 85 15.09 3.17 8.65
CA SER A 85 14.16 2.31 7.93
C SER A 85 13.64 1.18 8.83
N ALA A 86 14.53 0.51 9.57
CA ALA A 86 14.16 -0.53 10.52
C ALA A 86 13.25 0.01 11.64
N ALA A 87 13.56 1.20 12.16
CA ALA A 87 12.74 1.85 13.18
C ALA A 87 11.31 2.14 12.67
N TYR A 88 11.16 2.72 11.47
CA TYR A 88 9.84 3.00 10.91
C TYR A 88 9.04 1.74 10.57
N VAL A 89 9.69 0.69 10.06
CA VAL A 89 9.05 -0.61 9.86
C VAL A 89 8.58 -1.19 11.19
N SER A 90 9.42 -1.12 12.23
CA SER A 90 9.07 -1.60 13.58
C SER A 90 7.89 -0.84 14.17
N ILE A 91 7.81 0.49 13.98
CA ILE A 91 6.67 1.31 14.39
C ILE A 91 5.38 0.83 13.68
N GLY A 92 5.44 0.61 12.36
CA GLY A 92 4.30 0.10 11.61
C GLY A 92 3.85 -1.30 12.07
N LEU A 93 4.81 -2.20 12.33
CA LEU A 93 4.50 -3.52 12.86
C LEU A 93 3.93 -3.45 14.29
N ALA A 94 4.49 -2.60 15.15
CA ALA A 94 3.98 -2.38 16.51
C ALA A 94 2.56 -1.79 16.49
N PHE A 95 2.24 -0.92 15.54
CA PHE A 95 0.88 -0.40 15.41
C PHE A 95 -0.13 -1.50 15.07
N GLY A 96 0.26 -2.54 14.34
CA GLY A 96 -0.59 -3.72 14.12
C GLY A 96 -0.99 -4.43 15.43
N LEU A 97 -0.12 -4.40 16.48
CA LEU A 97 -0.48 -4.90 17.80
C LEU A 97 -1.49 -3.98 18.51
N VAL A 98 -1.42 -2.65 18.27
CA VAL A 98 -2.43 -1.70 18.76
C VAL A 98 -3.77 -1.99 18.09
N VAL A 99 -3.79 -2.26 16.77
CA VAL A 99 -5.01 -2.68 16.06
C VAL A 99 -5.58 -3.97 16.63
N TRP A 100 -4.71 -4.95 16.93
CA TRP A 100 -5.13 -6.19 17.58
C TRP A 100 -5.80 -5.96 18.92
N TRP A 101 -5.20 -5.13 19.75
CA TRP A 101 -5.74 -4.81 21.07
C TRP A 101 -7.06 -4.05 20.99
N TYR A 102 -7.22 -3.15 20.01
CA TYR A 102 -8.37 -2.26 19.89
C TYR A 102 -9.54 -2.88 19.09
N LEU A 103 -9.26 -3.57 17.99
CA LEU A 103 -10.27 -4.09 17.03
C LEU A 103 -10.25 -5.61 16.88
N GLY A 104 -9.32 -6.31 17.54
CA GLY A 104 -9.22 -7.76 17.50
C GLY A 104 -8.26 -8.32 16.44
N SER A 105 -8.11 -9.65 16.46
CA SER A 105 -7.11 -10.37 15.65
C SER A 105 -7.35 -10.27 14.14
N GLU A 106 -8.62 -10.26 13.71
CA GLU A 106 -8.99 -10.20 12.29
C GLU A 106 -8.67 -8.84 11.70
N ALA A 107 -9.02 -7.74 12.39
CA ALA A 107 -8.68 -6.39 11.98
C ALA A 107 -7.15 -6.18 11.92
N SER A 108 -6.40 -6.76 12.85
CA SER A 108 -4.94 -6.76 12.85
C SER A 108 -4.37 -7.50 11.64
N ALA A 109 -4.90 -8.69 11.31
CA ALA A 109 -4.47 -9.44 10.13
C ALA A 109 -4.72 -8.66 8.82
N VAL A 110 -5.87 -8.00 8.72
CA VAL A 110 -6.24 -7.12 7.61
C VAL A 110 -5.28 -5.92 7.52
N TYR A 111 -4.97 -5.28 8.67
CA TYR A 111 -3.98 -4.21 8.74
C TYR A 111 -2.60 -4.68 8.24
N TYR A 112 -2.10 -5.82 8.73
CA TYR A 112 -0.80 -6.35 8.29
C TYR A 112 -0.79 -6.70 6.81
N ALA A 113 -1.87 -7.26 6.27
CA ALA A 113 -1.98 -7.52 4.84
C ALA A 113 -1.86 -6.22 4.02
N GLY A 114 -2.62 -5.19 4.39
CA GLY A 114 -2.55 -3.86 3.77
C GLY A 114 -1.17 -3.22 3.91
N PHE A 115 -0.56 -3.30 5.10
CA PHE A 115 0.78 -2.79 5.36
C PHE A 115 1.85 -3.47 4.49
N VAL A 116 1.82 -4.80 4.36
CA VAL A 116 2.77 -5.56 3.54
C VAL A 116 2.59 -5.24 2.05
N VAL A 117 1.35 -5.18 1.56
CA VAL A 117 1.05 -4.80 0.17
C VAL A 117 1.57 -3.40 -0.12
N GLU A 118 1.21 -2.42 0.72
CA GLU A 118 1.61 -1.02 0.51
C GLU A 118 3.14 -0.86 0.63
N LYS A 119 3.76 -1.52 1.61
CA LYS A 119 5.22 -1.47 1.77
C LYS A 119 5.95 -2.07 0.57
N SER A 120 5.39 -3.12 -0.04
CA SER A 120 5.95 -3.76 -1.23
C SER A 120 5.84 -2.86 -2.46
N LEU A 121 4.65 -2.26 -2.69
CA LEU A 121 4.43 -1.30 -3.77
C LEU A 121 5.25 -0.01 -3.58
N SER A 122 5.48 0.39 -2.34
CA SER A 122 6.29 1.57 -2.00
C SER A 122 7.76 1.45 -2.39
N VAL A 123 8.29 0.24 -2.61
CA VAL A 123 9.67 0.06 -3.11
C VAL A 123 9.80 0.59 -4.53
N ASP A 124 8.79 0.38 -5.39
CA ASP A 124 8.79 0.92 -6.75
C ASP A 124 8.78 2.45 -6.77
N ASN A 125 8.08 3.09 -5.83
CA ASN A 125 8.09 4.55 -5.68
C ASN A 125 9.53 5.06 -5.45
N VAL A 126 10.32 4.34 -4.65
CA VAL A 126 11.72 4.69 -4.37
C VAL A 126 12.58 4.65 -5.64
N PHE A 127 12.40 3.66 -6.51
CA PHE A 127 13.13 3.57 -7.77
C PHE A 127 12.79 4.75 -8.69
N VAL A 128 11.51 5.09 -8.79
CA VAL A 128 11.07 6.22 -9.61
C VAL A 128 11.61 7.55 -9.07
N TRP A 129 11.64 7.73 -7.76
CA TRP A 129 12.26 8.92 -7.14
C TRP A 129 13.75 9.02 -7.44
N ALA A 130 14.48 7.90 -7.44
CA ALA A 130 15.88 7.88 -7.82
C ALA A 130 16.08 8.34 -9.29
N VAL A 131 15.21 7.90 -10.20
CA VAL A 131 15.21 8.34 -11.60
C VAL A 131 14.89 9.83 -11.73
N ILE A 132 13.89 10.34 -10.98
CA ILE A 132 13.53 11.75 -10.97
C ILE A 132 14.70 12.61 -10.49
N PHE A 133 15.35 12.26 -9.38
CA PHE A 133 16.48 13.00 -8.86
C PHE A 133 17.69 12.96 -9.79
N ALA A 134 17.95 11.83 -10.47
CA ALA A 134 19.00 11.74 -11.47
C ALA A 134 18.68 12.60 -12.70
N TYR A 135 17.44 12.59 -13.19
CA TYR A 135 17.01 13.40 -14.33
C TYR A 135 17.19 14.92 -14.09
N PHE A 136 16.80 15.39 -12.90
CA PHE A 136 16.95 16.79 -12.52
C PHE A 136 18.34 17.14 -11.98
N ALA A 137 19.28 16.19 -11.95
CA ALA A 137 20.60 16.33 -11.31
C ALA A 137 20.51 16.96 -9.90
N THR A 138 19.53 16.48 -9.12
CA THR A 138 19.22 17.04 -7.79
C THR A 138 20.33 16.72 -6.79
N PRO A 139 21.01 17.73 -6.22
CA PRO A 139 22.07 17.51 -5.25
C PRO A 139 21.57 16.70 -4.03
N PRO A 140 22.33 15.70 -3.54
CA PRO A 140 21.92 14.80 -2.47
C PRO A 140 21.42 15.51 -1.21
N GLN A 141 22.02 16.65 -0.87
CA GLN A 141 21.65 17.48 0.28
C GLN A 141 20.25 18.10 0.20
N PHE A 142 19.65 18.17 -1.00
CA PHE A 142 18.32 18.77 -1.22
C PHE A 142 17.24 17.69 -1.37
N GLN A 143 17.60 16.45 -1.68
CA GLN A 143 16.66 15.34 -1.89
C GLN A 143 15.79 15.10 -0.67
N HIS A 144 16.38 15.16 0.52
CA HIS A 144 15.69 15.00 1.80
C HIS A 144 14.45 15.92 1.93
N ARG A 145 14.57 17.19 1.55
CA ARG A 145 13.47 18.16 1.66
C ARG A 145 12.35 17.87 0.66
N VAL A 146 12.71 17.45 -0.56
CA VAL A 146 11.72 17.07 -1.57
C VAL A 146 10.97 15.82 -1.09
N LEU A 147 11.70 14.82 -0.57
CA LEU A 147 11.09 13.58 -0.08
C LEU A 147 10.17 13.82 1.13
N PHE A 148 10.51 14.76 2.01
CA PHE A 148 9.62 15.10 3.12
C PHE A 148 8.26 15.64 2.63
N TRP A 149 8.30 16.65 1.75
CA TRP A 149 7.08 17.23 1.20
C TRP A 149 6.35 16.25 0.29
N GLY A 150 7.08 15.39 -0.46
CA GLY A 150 6.51 14.33 -1.26
C GLY A 150 5.75 13.30 -0.42
N VAL A 151 6.32 12.81 0.67
CA VAL A 151 5.62 11.88 1.59
C VAL A 151 4.39 12.55 2.22
N PHE A 152 4.50 13.83 2.59
CA PHE A 152 3.36 14.56 3.15
C PHE A 152 2.22 14.72 2.13
N GLY A 153 2.53 15.14 0.90
CA GLY A 153 1.54 15.25 -0.18
C GLY A 153 0.93 13.91 -0.55
N ALA A 154 1.77 12.86 -0.64
CA ALA A 154 1.33 11.50 -0.85
C ALA A 154 0.30 11.03 0.20
N LEU A 155 0.55 11.29 1.48
CA LEU A 155 -0.39 10.96 2.57
C LEU A 155 -1.73 11.67 2.40
N VAL A 156 -1.71 12.95 2.07
CA VAL A 156 -2.93 13.74 1.85
C VAL A 156 -3.71 13.21 0.64
N MET A 157 -3.03 13.00 -0.49
CA MET A 157 -3.67 12.48 -1.70
C MET A 157 -4.26 11.09 -1.46
N ARG A 158 -3.51 10.19 -0.84
CA ARG A 158 -3.99 8.83 -0.54
C ARG A 158 -5.16 8.82 0.44
N ALA A 159 -5.16 9.70 1.45
CA ALA A 159 -6.33 9.86 2.32
C ALA A 159 -7.60 10.20 1.50
N ILE A 160 -7.50 11.12 0.55
CA ILE A 160 -8.60 11.49 -0.35
C ILE A 160 -9.01 10.29 -1.22
N PHE A 161 -8.04 9.61 -1.85
CA PHE A 161 -8.32 8.45 -2.72
C PHE A 161 -8.94 7.28 -1.96
N ILE A 162 -8.53 7.04 -0.72
CA ILE A 162 -9.08 5.98 0.13
C ILE A 162 -10.55 6.28 0.44
N VAL A 163 -10.86 7.51 0.87
CA VAL A 163 -12.24 7.90 1.20
C VAL A 163 -13.12 7.84 -0.05
N VAL A 164 -12.67 8.41 -1.16
CA VAL A 164 -13.43 8.41 -2.43
C VAL A 164 -13.56 6.99 -2.99
N GLY A 165 -12.49 6.20 -2.94
CA GLY A 165 -12.48 4.82 -3.44
C GLY A 165 -13.38 3.89 -2.64
N ALA A 166 -13.36 4.00 -1.31
CA ALA A 166 -14.26 3.25 -0.44
C ALA A 166 -15.73 3.61 -0.72
N GLU A 167 -16.05 4.91 -0.79
CA GLU A 167 -17.39 5.39 -1.10
C GLU A 167 -17.89 4.93 -2.48
N LEU A 168 -17.00 4.86 -3.48
CA LEU A 168 -17.34 4.36 -4.80
C LEU A 168 -17.64 2.85 -4.78
N LEU A 169 -16.89 2.06 -4.02
CA LEU A 169 -17.15 0.63 -3.85
C LEU A 169 -18.45 0.36 -3.10
N ASP A 170 -18.77 1.20 -2.09
CA ASP A 170 -20.00 1.06 -1.31
C ASP A 170 -21.26 1.47 -2.11
N ARG A 171 -21.12 2.42 -3.04
CA ARG A 171 -22.27 2.90 -3.84
C ARG A 171 -22.50 2.16 -5.14
N PHE A 172 -21.45 1.59 -5.72
CA PHE A 172 -21.48 1.02 -7.05
C PHE A 172 -20.78 -0.34 -7.10
N ASP A 173 -21.54 -1.43 -7.03
CA ASP A 173 -21.01 -2.81 -7.05
C ASP A 173 -20.12 -3.09 -8.27
N TRP A 174 -20.38 -2.43 -9.40
CA TRP A 174 -19.59 -2.59 -10.62
C TRP A 174 -18.18 -1.95 -10.54
N MET A 175 -17.94 -1.07 -9.55
CA MET A 175 -16.61 -0.46 -9.36
C MET A 175 -15.54 -1.51 -9.02
N VAL A 176 -15.92 -2.63 -8.42
CA VAL A 176 -15.00 -3.74 -8.13
C VAL A 176 -14.36 -4.28 -9.43
N PHE A 177 -15.12 -4.32 -10.53
CA PHE A 177 -14.61 -4.76 -11.84
C PHE A 177 -13.67 -3.71 -12.47
N ILE A 178 -13.94 -2.42 -12.29
CA ILE A 178 -13.03 -1.35 -12.77
C ILE A 178 -11.72 -1.43 -12.02
N PHE A 179 -11.75 -1.48 -10.69
CA PHE A 179 -10.54 -1.56 -9.87
C PHE A 179 -9.76 -2.86 -10.16
N GLY A 180 -10.46 -3.99 -10.25
CA GLY A 180 -9.86 -5.26 -10.66
C GLY A 180 -9.20 -5.19 -12.04
N THR A 181 -9.85 -4.54 -13.02
CA THR A 181 -9.28 -4.34 -14.36
C THR A 181 -8.02 -3.49 -14.33
N ILE A 182 -8.03 -2.39 -13.59
CA ILE A 182 -6.84 -1.53 -13.41
C ILE A 182 -5.68 -2.37 -12.89
N LEU A 183 -5.89 -3.13 -11.81
CA LEU A 183 -4.85 -3.97 -11.21
C LEU A 183 -4.33 -5.06 -12.16
N LEU A 184 -5.22 -5.73 -12.91
CA LEU A 184 -4.82 -6.74 -13.89
C LEU A 184 -3.98 -6.13 -15.02
N ILE A 185 -4.41 -4.99 -15.57
CA ILE A 185 -3.69 -4.29 -16.65
C ILE A 185 -2.31 -3.86 -16.12
N THR A 186 -2.25 -3.21 -14.97
CA THR A 186 -0.99 -2.74 -14.37
C THR A 186 -0.06 -3.91 -14.05
N GLY A 187 -0.57 -5.00 -13.44
CA GLY A 187 0.22 -6.19 -13.16
C GLY A 187 0.79 -6.83 -14.43
N VAL A 188 -0.01 -6.96 -15.50
CA VAL A 188 0.46 -7.47 -16.79
C VAL A 188 1.48 -6.53 -17.45
N GLN A 189 1.26 -5.21 -17.39
CA GLN A 189 2.20 -4.23 -17.92
C GLN A 189 3.53 -4.29 -17.17
N LEU A 190 3.51 -4.37 -15.85
CA LEU A 190 4.71 -4.49 -15.01
C LEU A 190 5.49 -5.78 -15.34
N ALA A 191 4.79 -6.92 -15.52
CA ALA A 191 5.42 -8.18 -15.92
C ALA A 191 6.10 -8.11 -17.30
N ARG A 192 5.50 -7.36 -18.25
CA ARG A 192 6.01 -7.25 -19.64
C ARG A 192 7.16 -6.24 -19.79
N HIS A 193 7.12 -5.14 -19.04
CA HIS A 193 8.07 -4.04 -19.15
C HIS A 193 9.14 -4.10 -18.06
N ARG A 194 9.88 -5.24 -17.99
CA ARG A 194 10.98 -5.42 -17.04
C ARG A 194 12.00 -4.28 -17.14
N GLY A 195 12.16 -3.51 -16.09
CA GLY A 195 13.22 -2.50 -15.95
C GLY A 195 13.11 -1.26 -16.83
N SER A 196 11.97 -1.00 -17.45
CA SER A 196 11.78 0.12 -18.39
C SER A 196 10.55 0.97 -18.10
N ALA A 197 10.24 1.23 -16.84
CA ALA A 197 9.46 2.42 -16.52
C ALA A 197 10.35 3.66 -16.75
N LYS A 198 10.77 3.89 -18.00
CA LYS A 198 11.30 5.18 -18.42
C LYS A 198 10.15 6.17 -18.33
N LEU A 199 9.98 6.75 -17.15
CA LEU A 199 9.18 7.96 -17.02
C LEU A 199 9.84 9.00 -17.93
N ASP A 200 9.26 9.19 -19.12
CA ASP A 200 9.70 10.22 -20.04
C ASP A 200 9.17 11.57 -19.51
N LEU A 201 9.87 12.09 -18.50
CA LEU A 201 9.49 13.34 -17.82
C LEU A 201 9.51 14.52 -18.80
N GLU A 202 10.31 14.45 -19.87
CA GLU A 202 10.32 15.49 -20.91
C GLU A 202 9.02 15.52 -21.71
N LYS A 203 8.44 14.35 -22.00
CA LYS A 203 7.16 14.23 -22.71
C LYS A 203 5.95 14.38 -21.79
N SER A 204 6.15 14.41 -20.48
CA SER A 204 5.06 14.60 -19.52
C SER A 204 4.33 15.92 -19.78
N ARG A 205 3.01 15.81 -20.06
CA ARG A 205 2.15 17.00 -20.25
C ARG A 205 2.11 17.87 -18.98
N VAL A 206 2.17 17.22 -17.80
CA VAL A 206 2.15 17.90 -16.49
C VAL A 206 3.41 18.73 -16.31
N MET A 207 4.60 18.17 -16.58
CA MET A 207 5.86 18.90 -16.45
C MET A 207 5.94 20.07 -17.45
N ARG A 208 5.47 19.86 -18.68
CA ARG A 208 5.41 20.91 -19.71
C ARG A 208 4.44 22.03 -19.32
N ALA A 209 3.28 21.69 -18.77
CA ALA A 209 2.32 22.67 -18.28
C ALA A 209 2.89 23.44 -17.09
N ALA A 210 3.50 22.77 -16.12
CA ALA A 210 4.11 23.40 -14.96
C ALA A 210 5.18 24.44 -15.37
N ARG A 211 6.09 24.07 -16.29
CA ARG A 211 7.12 25.00 -16.80
C ARG A 211 6.57 26.17 -17.61
N ARG A 212 5.40 26.01 -18.27
CA ARG A 212 4.74 27.10 -19.01
C ARG A 212 3.99 28.09 -18.11
N LEU A 213 3.40 27.55 -17.02
CA LEU A 213 2.53 28.33 -16.14
C LEU A 213 3.30 29.08 -15.03
N VAL A 214 4.47 28.57 -14.65
CA VAL A 214 5.24 29.11 -13.51
C VAL A 214 6.58 29.65 -14.01
N PRO A 215 6.87 30.94 -13.81
CA PRO A 215 8.20 31.50 -14.05
C PRO A 215 9.25 30.72 -13.26
N SER A 216 10.32 30.28 -13.92
CA SER A 216 11.32 29.40 -13.33
C SER A 216 12.74 29.88 -13.57
N THR A 217 13.65 29.49 -12.68
CA THR A 217 15.10 29.57 -12.83
C THR A 217 15.69 28.19 -13.00
N ASP A 218 16.81 28.08 -13.71
CA ASP A 218 17.53 26.81 -13.89
C ASP A 218 18.54 26.55 -12.75
N GLU A 219 18.73 27.52 -11.84
CA GLU A 219 19.70 27.41 -10.75
C GLU A 219 19.04 26.91 -9.44
N TYR A 220 19.77 26.02 -8.74
CA TYR A 220 19.40 25.60 -7.39
C TYR A 220 19.76 26.71 -6.38
N HIS A 221 18.77 27.19 -5.65
CA HIS A 221 18.95 28.19 -4.60
C HIS A 221 18.78 27.58 -3.19
N GLY A 222 19.73 26.73 -2.81
CA GLY A 222 19.67 26.00 -1.56
C GLY A 222 18.40 25.15 -1.46
N HIS A 223 17.74 25.15 -0.30
CA HIS A 223 16.54 24.34 -0.03
C HIS A 223 15.22 25.01 -0.46
N ARG A 224 15.26 26.14 -1.21
CA ARG A 224 14.06 26.91 -1.51
C ARG A 224 13.35 26.36 -2.75
N PHE A 225 12.05 26.11 -2.66
CA PHE A 225 11.20 25.75 -3.81
C PHE A 225 10.86 26.99 -4.67
N ARG A 226 10.89 28.19 -4.09
CA ARG A 226 10.64 29.46 -4.76
C ARG A 226 11.53 30.52 -4.19
N ILE A 227 11.90 31.48 -5.06
CA ILE A 227 12.71 32.66 -4.71
C ILE A 227 12.03 33.90 -5.24
N LYS A 228 12.42 35.08 -4.73
CA LYS A 228 11.99 36.34 -5.24
C LYS A 228 13.11 36.91 -6.09
N GLN A 229 12.89 37.07 -7.41
CA GLN A 229 13.83 37.62 -8.36
C GLN A 229 13.17 38.80 -9.08
N ALA A 230 13.80 39.95 -9.10
CA ALA A 230 13.25 41.19 -9.67
C ALA A 230 11.82 41.52 -9.23
N GLY A 231 11.50 41.30 -7.95
CA GLY A 231 10.16 41.54 -7.38
C GLY A 231 9.10 40.48 -7.65
N LYS A 232 9.37 39.48 -8.50
CA LYS A 232 8.45 38.38 -8.85
C LYS A 232 8.86 37.07 -8.19
N TRP A 233 7.87 36.23 -7.86
CA TRP A 233 8.12 34.88 -7.40
C TRP A 233 8.48 33.97 -8.57
N VAL A 234 9.61 33.26 -8.45
CA VAL A 234 10.16 32.36 -9.46
C VAL A 234 10.37 31.02 -8.81
N ALA A 235 9.96 29.93 -9.49
CA ALA A 235 10.15 28.56 -9.04
C ALA A 235 11.60 28.11 -9.28
N THR A 236 12.15 27.36 -8.33
CA THR A 236 13.46 26.72 -8.49
C THR A 236 13.31 25.31 -9.11
N PRO A 237 14.38 24.66 -9.56
CA PRO A 237 14.32 23.28 -10.02
C PRO A 237 13.73 22.33 -8.98
N LEU A 238 13.95 22.55 -7.67
CA LEU A 238 13.37 21.75 -6.59
C LEU A 238 11.84 21.72 -6.60
N PHE A 239 11.20 22.80 -7.04
CA PHE A 239 9.74 22.84 -7.17
C PHE A 239 9.24 21.86 -8.24
N PHE A 240 9.95 21.78 -9.37
CA PHE A 240 9.59 20.85 -10.44
C PHE A 240 9.89 19.39 -10.06
N VAL A 241 10.98 19.17 -9.30
CA VAL A 241 11.26 17.84 -8.72
C VAL A 241 10.13 17.42 -7.80
N LEU A 242 9.65 18.31 -6.93
CA LEU A 242 8.52 18.02 -6.05
C LEU A 242 7.24 17.68 -6.85
N ILE A 243 6.91 18.48 -7.86
CA ILE A 243 5.76 18.19 -8.74
C ILE A 243 5.91 16.82 -9.42
N ALA A 244 7.11 16.47 -9.87
CA ALA A 244 7.35 15.16 -10.50
C ALA A 244 7.15 14.03 -9.50
N VAL A 245 7.63 14.17 -8.27
CA VAL A 245 7.44 13.19 -7.18
C VAL A 245 5.96 13.03 -6.85
N GLU A 246 5.23 14.12 -6.62
CA GLU A 246 3.80 14.10 -6.31
C GLU A 246 2.97 13.51 -7.45
N PHE A 247 3.29 13.87 -8.70
CA PHE A 247 2.60 13.34 -9.87
C PHE A 247 2.81 11.83 -10.03
N THR A 248 4.02 11.33 -9.76
CA THR A 248 4.27 9.89 -9.81
C THR A 248 3.59 9.15 -8.67
N ASP A 249 3.54 9.73 -7.46
CA ASP A 249 2.81 9.12 -6.36
C ASP A 249 1.30 9.08 -6.62
N LEU A 250 0.75 10.09 -7.30
CA LEU A 250 -0.64 10.08 -7.78
C LEU A 250 -0.91 8.88 -8.72
N ILE A 251 0.02 8.60 -9.64
CA ILE A 251 -0.09 7.43 -10.54
C ILE A 251 -0.07 6.13 -9.73
N PHE A 252 0.84 6.00 -8.77
CA PHE A 252 0.93 4.82 -7.91
C PHE A 252 -0.28 4.65 -6.99
N ALA A 253 -0.92 5.75 -6.56
CA ALA A 253 -2.14 5.69 -5.77
C ALA A 253 -3.32 5.05 -6.53
N ILE A 254 -3.36 5.19 -7.87
CA ILE A 254 -4.38 4.56 -8.72
C ILE A 254 -4.32 3.02 -8.62
N ASP A 255 -3.14 2.46 -8.43
CA ASP A 255 -2.93 1.01 -8.33
C ASP A 255 -2.97 0.53 -6.87
N SER A 256 -2.33 1.27 -5.94
CA SER A 256 -2.18 0.83 -4.56
C SER A 256 -3.47 0.95 -3.75
N VAL A 257 -4.27 2.00 -3.96
CA VAL A 257 -5.52 2.18 -3.20
C VAL A 257 -6.54 1.09 -3.51
N PRO A 258 -6.84 0.74 -4.79
CA PRO A 258 -7.68 -0.41 -5.09
C PRO A 258 -7.13 -1.74 -4.54
N ALA A 259 -5.80 -1.93 -4.55
CA ALA A 259 -5.18 -3.14 -4.03
C ALA A 259 -5.45 -3.35 -2.52
N ILE A 260 -5.42 -2.28 -1.73
CA ILE A 260 -5.75 -2.35 -0.29
C ILE A 260 -7.26 -2.43 -0.08
N LEU A 261 -8.06 -1.68 -0.84
CA LEU A 261 -9.53 -1.74 -0.76
C LEU A 261 -10.09 -3.13 -1.14
N ALA A 262 -9.36 -3.89 -1.95
CA ALA A 262 -9.68 -5.29 -2.23
C ALA A 262 -9.48 -6.22 -0.99
N ILE A 263 -8.72 -5.78 0.01
CA ILE A 263 -8.52 -6.53 1.27
C ILE A 263 -9.62 -6.18 2.26
N THR A 264 -9.92 -4.88 2.44
CA THR A 264 -10.96 -4.36 3.33
C THR A 264 -11.43 -2.99 2.85
N THR A 265 -12.71 -2.69 3.06
CA THR A 265 -13.29 -1.36 2.83
C THR A 265 -13.29 -0.49 4.10
N ASN A 266 -12.83 -1.02 5.24
CA ASN A 266 -12.70 -0.23 6.47
C ASN A 266 -11.65 0.89 6.27
N THR A 267 -12.14 2.10 6.05
CA THR A 267 -11.35 3.28 5.68
C THR A 267 -10.25 3.61 6.70
N TRP A 268 -10.50 3.37 8.00
CA TRP A 268 -9.51 3.65 9.04
C TRP A 268 -8.33 2.66 8.97
N ILE A 269 -8.61 1.36 8.79
CA ILE A 269 -7.57 0.34 8.67
C ILE A 269 -6.74 0.59 7.41
N VAL A 270 -7.41 0.86 6.27
CA VAL A 270 -6.77 1.17 5.00
C VAL A 270 -5.88 2.40 5.14
N PHE A 271 -6.38 3.49 5.73
CA PHE A 271 -5.61 4.71 5.96
C PHE A 271 -4.40 4.45 6.87
N ALA A 272 -4.61 3.76 8.01
CA ALA A 272 -3.53 3.46 8.93
C ALA A 272 -2.45 2.60 8.28
N ALA A 273 -2.79 1.49 7.62
CA ALA A 273 -1.84 0.61 6.93
C ALA A 273 -1.01 1.37 5.90
N ASN A 274 -1.67 2.21 5.09
CA ASN A 274 -1.06 3.04 4.08
C ASN A 274 -0.12 4.09 4.69
N ALA A 275 -0.58 4.84 5.69
CA ALA A 275 0.18 5.90 6.32
C ALA A 275 1.45 5.38 7.02
N PHE A 276 1.33 4.29 7.78
CA PHE A 276 2.50 3.68 8.43
C PHE A 276 3.50 3.07 7.43
N ALA A 277 3.04 2.56 6.30
CA ALA A 277 3.92 2.10 5.24
C ALA A 277 4.70 3.26 4.58
N LEU A 278 4.05 4.42 4.38
CA LEU A 278 4.65 5.59 3.75
C LEU A 278 5.63 6.36 4.63
N ILE A 279 5.39 6.45 5.94
CA ILE A 279 6.24 7.22 6.87
C ILE A 279 7.72 6.85 6.72
N GLY A 280 8.05 5.57 6.59
CA GLY A 280 9.43 5.10 6.42
C GLY A 280 9.98 5.16 5.01
N LEU A 281 9.22 5.68 4.03
CA LEU A 281 9.58 5.61 2.62
C LEU A 281 10.83 6.45 2.30
N ARG A 282 11.00 7.57 2.98
CA ARG A 282 12.19 8.43 2.86
C ARG A 282 13.47 7.71 3.32
N ALA A 283 13.43 7.07 4.48
CA ALA A 283 14.57 6.28 4.98
C ALA A 283 14.88 5.11 4.03
N LEU A 284 13.83 4.47 3.51
CA LEU A 284 13.94 3.42 2.51
C LEU A 284 14.59 3.92 1.22
N TYR A 285 14.30 5.15 0.78
CA TYR A 285 14.95 5.76 -0.39
C TYR A 285 16.46 5.81 -0.21
N PHE A 286 16.95 6.39 0.91
CA PHE A 286 18.39 6.49 1.14
C PHE A 286 19.06 5.12 1.33
N LEU A 287 18.35 4.15 1.91
CA LEU A 287 18.82 2.77 2.02
C LEU A 287 18.93 2.11 0.64
N LEU A 288 17.92 2.26 -0.22
CA LEU A 288 17.85 1.58 -1.52
C LEU A 288 18.58 2.31 -2.64
N ALA A 289 18.78 3.64 -2.54
CA ALA A 289 19.50 4.41 -3.55
C ALA A 289 20.90 3.82 -3.85
N GLY A 290 21.56 3.20 -2.82
CA GLY A 290 22.80 2.44 -2.97
C GLY A 290 22.62 0.97 -3.38
N LEU A 291 21.39 0.42 -3.33
CA LEU A 291 21.08 -1.00 -3.51
C LEU A 291 20.13 -1.29 -4.66
N VAL A 292 19.74 -0.28 -5.45
CA VAL A 292 18.75 -0.37 -6.55
C VAL A 292 18.98 -1.58 -7.47
N ARG A 293 20.25 -1.99 -7.68
CA ARG A 293 20.60 -3.13 -8.54
C ARG A 293 20.33 -4.50 -7.89
N ARG A 294 20.04 -4.58 -6.58
CA ARG A 294 19.93 -5.86 -5.86
C ARG A 294 18.53 -6.47 -5.87
N PHE A 295 17.49 -5.71 -6.20
CA PHE A 295 16.10 -6.19 -6.18
C PHE A 295 15.54 -6.47 -7.58
N LYS A 296 16.32 -7.18 -8.41
CA LYS A 296 16.05 -7.47 -9.83
C LYS A 296 14.71 -8.17 -10.11
N TYR A 297 14.18 -8.94 -9.16
CA TYR A 297 12.95 -9.73 -9.33
C TYR A 297 11.76 -9.19 -8.54
N LEU A 298 11.89 -8.06 -7.86
CA LEU A 298 10.81 -7.48 -7.08
C LEU A 298 9.64 -7.05 -7.98
N ASP A 299 9.93 -6.45 -9.15
CA ASP A 299 8.92 -6.07 -10.15
C ASP A 299 8.04 -7.25 -10.56
N ILE A 300 8.63 -8.45 -10.67
CA ILE A 300 7.87 -9.67 -11.01
C ILE A 300 6.96 -10.07 -9.84
N GLY A 301 7.47 -10.01 -8.62
CA GLY A 301 6.68 -10.29 -7.42
C GLY A 301 5.49 -9.34 -7.30
N LEU A 302 5.71 -8.05 -7.55
CA LEU A 302 4.64 -7.04 -7.55
C LEU A 302 3.65 -7.25 -8.70
N ALA A 303 4.12 -7.60 -9.89
CA ALA A 303 3.25 -7.93 -11.01
C ALA A 303 2.32 -9.12 -10.67
N ILE A 304 2.86 -10.19 -10.09
CA ILE A 304 2.08 -11.35 -9.63
C ILE A 304 1.10 -10.95 -8.54
N LEU A 305 1.52 -10.10 -7.60
CA LEU A 305 0.67 -9.59 -6.53
C LEU A 305 -0.52 -8.79 -7.09
N LEU A 306 -0.30 -7.86 -8.01
CA LEU A 306 -1.34 -7.06 -8.63
C LEU A 306 -2.33 -7.92 -9.43
N VAL A 307 -1.82 -8.90 -10.18
CA VAL A 307 -2.66 -9.87 -10.91
C VAL A 307 -3.50 -10.71 -9.93
N TRP A 308 -2.92 -11.19 -8.86
CA TRP A 308 -3.62 -11.94 -7.82
C TRP A 308 -4.74 -11.10 -7.18
N VAL A 309 -4.43 -9.86 -6.78
CA VAL A 309 -5.41 -8.96 -6.15
C VAL A 309 -6.52 -8.57 -7.14
N GLY A 310 -6.17 -8.28 -8.39
CA GLY A 310 -7.15 -8.02 -9.45
C GLY A 310 -8.07 -9.20 -9.72
N ALA A 311 -7.53 -10.43 -9.79
CA ALA A 311 -8.33 -11.65 -9.94
C ALA A 311 -9.27 -11.88 -8.74
N LYS A 312 -8.79 -11.61 -7.52
CA LYS A 312 -9.59 -11.66 -6.30
C LYS A 312 -10.77 -10.68 -6.33
N MET A 313 -10.58 -9.46 -6.86
CA MET A 313 -11.67 -8.49 -7.03
C MET A 313 -12.71 -8.98 -8.02
N TYR A 314 -12.30 -9.61 -9.13
CA TYR A 314 -13.24 -10.23 -10.06
C TYR A 314 -14.01 -11.38 -9.42
N TYR A 315 -13.34 -12.24 -8.67
CA TYR A 315 -14.02 -13.30 -7.90
C TYR A 315 -15.09 -12.71 -6.98
N GLN A 316 -14.74 -11.69 -6.19
CA GLN A 316 -15.70 -10.99 -5.32
C GLN A 316 -16.87 -10.39 -6.10
N GLY A 317 -16.63 -9.76 -7.25
CA GLY A 317 -17.69 -9.16 -8.07
C GLY A 317 -18.65 -10.16 -8.72
N PHE A 318 -18.23 -11.43 -8.90
CA PHE A 318 -19.11 -12.49 -9.46
C PHE A 318 -19.82 -13.31 -8.39
N THR A 319 -19.25 -13.45 -7.21
CA THR A 319 -19.76 -14.37 -6.16
C THR A 319 -20.36 -13.63 -4.97
N ASP A 320 -20.14 -12.31 -4.88
CA ASP A 320 -20.41 -11.48 -3.70
C ASP A 320 -19.67 -11.94 -2.42
N ASP A 321 -18.75 -12.93 -2.57
CA ASP A 321 -17.97 -13.49 -1.48
C ASP A 321 -16.54 -12.94 -1.49
N LYS A 322 -16.05 -12.47 -0.34
CA LYS A 322 -14.64 -12.05 -0.17
C LYS A 322 -13.74 -13.26 0.10
N VAL A 323 -12.59 -13.31 -0.57
CA VAL A 323 -11.55 -14.28 -0.24
C VAL A 323 -11.06 -14.05 1.20
N PRO A 324 -11.11 -15.07 2.07
CA PRO A 324 -10.75 -14.94 3.48
C PRO A 324 -9.33 -14.42 3.68
N ILE A 325 -9.14 -13.60 4.71
CA ILE A 325 -7.82 -13.04 5.05
C ILE A 325 -6.80 -14.13 5.39
N ALA A 326 -7.25 -15.24 5.94
CA ALA A 326 -6.41 -16.42 6.23
C ALA A 326 -5.76 -17.03 4.96
N ILE A 327 -6.33 -16.80 3.79
CA ILE A 327 -5.75 -17.20 2.49
C ILE A 327 -4.99 -16.01 1.89
N SER A 328 -5.59 -14.82 1.95
CA SER A 328 -5.02 -13.62 1.30
C SER A 328 -3.68 -13.21 1.90
N LEU A 329 -3.56 -13.14 3.24
CA LEU A 329 -2.33 -12.70 3.91
C LEU A 329 -1.15 -13.63 3.68
N PRO A 330 -1.25 -14.97 3.87
CA PRO A 330 -0.15 -15.87 3.57
C PRO A 330 0.26 -15.83 2.09
N THR A 331 -0.69 -15.72 1.17
CA THR A 331 -0.41 -15.63 -0.27
C THR A 331 0.39 -14.35 -0.60
N ILE A 332 -0.02 -13.20 -0.05
CA ILE A 332 0.70 -11.94 -0.21
C ILE A 332 2.13 -12.06 0.32
N VAL A 333 2.28 -12.55 1.57
CA VAL A 333 3.59 -12.72 2.21
C VAL A 333 4.47 -13.70 1.42
N LEU A 334 3.90 -14.79 0.90
CA LEU A 334 4.62 -15.76 0.09
C LEU A 334 5.12 -15.15 -1.23
N ILE A 335 4.26 -14.45 -1.97
CA ILE A 335 4.63 -13.80 -3.23
C ILE A 335 5.77 -12.80 -3.02
N VAL A 336 5.59 -11.87 -2.08
CA VAL A 336 6.55 -10.81 -1.81
C VAL A 336 7.84 -11.39 -1.22
N GLY A 337 7.74 -12.29 -0.24
CA GLY A 337 8.89 -12.93 0.40
C GLY A 337 9.73 -13.75 -0.58
N THR A 338 9.08 -14.48 -1.49
CA THR A 338 9.77 -15.25 -2.53
C THR A 338 10.49 -14.32 -3.52
N ALA A 339 9.84 -13.23 -3.95
CA ALA A 339 10.46 -12.26 -4.85
C ALA A 339 11.71 -11.62 -4.23
N ILE A 340 11.65 -11.24 -2.95
CA ILE A 340 12.79 -10.70 -2.20
C ILE A 340 13.88 -11.76 -2.05
N ALA A 341 13.55 -12.98 -1.65
CA ALA A 341 14.51 -14.07 -1.44
C ALA A 341 15.27 -14.42 -2.72
N ILE A 342 14.55 -14.58 -3.84
CA ILE A 342 15.16 -14.86 -5.15
C ILE A 342 16.05 -13.69 -5.58
N SER A 343 15.59 -12.45 -5.40
CA SER A 343 16.35 -11.26 -5.74
C SER A 343 17.70 -11.20 -4.99
N LEU A 344 17.67 -11.41 -3.69
CA LEU A 344 18.86 -11.41 -2.84
C LEU A 344 19.81 -12.59 -3.16
N TRP A 345 19.25 -13.77 -3.42
CA TRP A 345 20.03 -14.97 -3.75
C TRP A 345 20.78 -14.82 -5.08
N THR A 346 20.09 -14.34 -6.13
CA THR A 346 20.69 -14.15 -7.46
C THR A 346 21.77 -13.08 -7.43
N THR A 347 21.52 -11.95 -6.76
CA THR A 347 22.53 -10.88 -6.66
C THR A 347 23.76 -11.31 -5.86
N ARG A 348 23.58 -12.17 -4.86
CA ARG A 348 24.72 -12.72 -4.10
C ARG A 348 25.60 -13.62 -4.95
N ASN A 349 25.02 -14.37 -5.88
CA ASN A 349 25.78 -15.25 -6.79
C ASN A 349 26.50 -14.43 -7.87
N GLU A 350 25.84 -13.43 -8.48
CA GLU A 350 26.48 -12.53 -9.46
C GLU A 350 27.72 -11.84 -8.87
N SER A 351 27.68 -11.39 -7.60
CA SER A 351 28.84 -10.77 -6.94
C SER A 351 29.96 -11.76 -6.60
N ARG A 352 29.73 -13.08 -6.58
CA ARG A 352 30.75 -14.10 -6.41
C ARG A 352 31.44 -14.45 -7.72
N ASP A 353 30.72 -14.40 -8.83
CA ASP A 353 31.24 -14.72 -10.16
C ASP A 353 32.08 -13.56 -10.76
N GLU A 354 31.89 -12.32 -10.26
CA GLU A 354 32.66 -11.13 -10.66
C GLU A 354 34.01 -10.98 -9.93
N LEU A 355 34.33 -11.82 -8.94
CA LEU A 355 35.63 -11.84 -8.29
C LEU A 355 36.56 -12.74 -9.12
N PRO A 356 37.49 -12.18 -9.94
CA PRO A 356 38.48 -13.01 -10.65
C PRO A 356 39.42 -13.65 -9.64
N GLY A 357 39.39 -14.96 -9.58
CA GLY A 357 40.40 -15.88 -9.06
C GLY A 357 41.22 -15.42 -7.85
N ALA A 358 40.82 -15.92 -6.63
CA ALA A 358 41.77 -16.12 -5.55
C ALA A 358 42.32 -17.55 -5.62
#